data_d6d87eb5b04120f4937e72d02eae99f5
#
_entry.id   d6d87eb5b04120f4937e72d02eae99f5
#
_cell.length_a   1.000
_cell.length_b   1.000
_cell.length_c   1.000
_cell.angle_alpha   90.00
_cell.angle_beta   90.00
_cell.angle_gamma   90.00
#
_symmetry.space_group_name_H-M   'P 1'
#
loop_
_entity.id
_entity.type
_entity.pdbx_description
1 polymer ?
#
loop_
_entity_poly.entity_id
_entity_poly.type
_entity_poly.pdbx_seq_one_letter_code
_entity_poly.pdbx_strand_id
1 'polypeptide(L)'
;MDLKARIRRRQRGGVDARLVLDYDAISPVAHVEEPVGRGPVLELLLDYLDPVFTGDLPPDAYVWGPAGTGKSAVVTALFDGLRSQLARSGSVIHTSTRAASATEEVPEFVYVDGREARSDFALYHAVLDRLLDERVPEKGVGTDTLRKKLREALRPLSEKLVVAVDHVGEPDGPTLADVRERFEPVDDSVAWIVVGRTPPGDLKVDLPPERIEVPAYRDHALVDILTSRASDGLAQRALGHEQSREIATWAEGNAHDALAALFGAADHATAENHQRIQNDDLTNGIMDVPRPSASLGRVLALPPNRQRVLRALVELPERDRQSVDSATDAIVNSPRIDLSAGTVKRFVYELAEAGIVERVREDSTNGHGRPPSRVEPCFATRVFRRLHDLQQGER
;
A
#
# COMPACT_ATOMS: atom_id res chain seq x y z
N MET A 1 -20.13 5.31 -10.69
CA MET A 1 -19.67 6.70 -11.01
C MET A 1 -20.55 7.71 -10.29
N ASP A 2 -20.04 8.32 -9.23
CA ASP A 2 -20.80 9.16 -8.31
C ASP A 2 -21.16 10.52 -8.94
N LEU A 3 -22.47 10.85 -8.99
CA LEU A 3 -22.98 12.14 -9.47
C LEU A 3 -22.46 13.32 -8.66
N LYS A 4 -22.26 13.13 -7.32
CA LYS A 4 -21.73 14.18 -6.43
C LYS A 4 -20.28 14.53 -6.79
N ALA A 5 -19.44 13.55 -7.15
CA ALA A 5 -18.08 13.79 -7.61
C ALA A 5 -18.07 14.58 -8.92
N ARG A 6 -18.99 14.29 -9.86
CA ARG A 6 -19.13 15.05 -11.12
C ARG A 6 -19.56 16.49 -10.90
N ILE A 7 -20.45 16.75 -9.94
CA ILE A 7 -20.89 18.11 -9.59
C ILE A 7 -19.75 18.90 -8.95
N ARG A 8 -19.04 18.31 -7.97
CA ARG A 8 -17.89 18.95 -7.32
C ARG A 8 -16.80 19.33 -8.32
N ARG A 9 -16.54 18.46 -9.31
CA ARG A 9 -15.56 18.75 -10.38
C ARG A 9 -15.95 19.97 -11.20
N ARG A 10 -17.23 20.10 -11.59
CA ARG A 10 -17.70 21.26 -12.37
C ARG A 10 -17.64 22.56 -11.55
N GLN A 11 -17.82 22.49 -10.23
CA GLN A 11 -17.67 23.64 -9.34
C GLN A 11 -16.22 24.09 -9.18
N ARG A 12 -15.23 23.16 -9.25
CA ARG A 12 -13.78 23.48 -9.16
C ARG A 12 -13.18 23.96 -10.49
N GLY A 13 -13.78 23.64 -11.63
CA GLY A 13 -13.24 23.93 -12.98
C GLY A 13 -13.37 25.38 -13.48
N GLY A 14 -13.69 26.33 -12.62
CA GLY A 14 -14.06 27.70 -13.04
C GLY A 14 -12.99 28.80 -12.90
N VAL A 15 -11.86 28.59 -12.21
CA VAL A 15 -10.94 29.70 -11.89
C VAL A 15 -9.46 29.40 -12.07
N ASP A 16 -9.01 28.13 -12.04
CA ASP A 16 -7.59 27.77 -12.24
C ASP A 16 -7.48 26.63 -13.27
N ALA A 17 -6.77 26.91 -14.37
CA ALA A 17 -6.51 25.94 -15.43
C ALA A 17 -5.43 24.93 -15.02
N ARG A 18 -5.57 24.31 -13.83
CA ARG A 18 -4.63 23.28 -13.34
C ARG A 18 -4.96 21.94 -13.97
N LEU A 19 -3.94 21.25 -14.47
CA LEU A 19 -4.07 19.91 -15.01
C LEU A 19 -4.44 18.89 -13.94
N VAL A 20 -3.72 18.91 -12.81
CA VAL A 20 -3.98 18.03 -11.65
C VAL A 20 -4.87 18.76 -10.66
N LEU A 21 -6.07 18.21 -10.43
CA LEU A 21 -7.06 18.71 -9.48
C LEU A 21 -6.91 18.07 -8.10
N ASP A 22 -6.49 16.79 -8.09
CA ASP A 22 -6.33 15.99 -6.88
C ASP A 22 -5.24 14.92 -7.12
N TYR A 23 -4.10 15.06 -6.47
CA TYR A 23 -3.01 14.11 -6.54
C TYR A 23 -3.34 12.78 -5.83
N ASP A 24 -4.15 12.80 -4.77
CA ASP A 24 -4.53 11.58 -4.06
C ASP A 24 -5.41 10.70 -4.95
N ALA A 25 -6.28 11.30 -5.76
CA ALA A 25 -7.11 10.57 -6.69
C ALA A 25 -6.32 9.79 -7.75
N ILE A 26 -5.15 10.26 -8.18
CA ILE A 26 -4.27 9.56 -9.15
C ILE A 26 -3.09 8.83 -8.48
N SER A 27 -3.00 8.85 -7.16
CA SER A 27 -1.89 8.27 -6.41
C SER A 27 -1.85 6.73 -6.52
N PRO A 28 -0.69 6.13 -6.81
CA PRO A 28 -0.56 4.66 -6.86
C PRO A 28 -0.66 3.98 -5.50
N VAL A 29 -0.66 4.75 -4.41
CA VAL A 29 -0.74 4.22 -3.03
C VAL A 29 -2.08 4.50 -2.36
N ALA A 30 -2.94 5.31 -2.96
CA ALA A 30 -4.28 5.56 -2.43
C ALA A 30 -5.22 4.39 -2.72
N HIS A 31 -5.90 3.92 -1.67
CA HIS A 31 -6.95 2.93 -1.79
C HIS A 31 -8.27 3.58 -2.22
N VAL A 32 -9.07 2.83 -2.96
CA VAL A 32 -10.41 3.26 -3.43
C VAL A 32 -11.48 2.41 -2.76
N GLU A 33 -12.64 3.01 -2.52
CA GLU A 33 -13.79 2.30 -1.93
C GLU A 33 -14.31 1.17 -2.84
N GLU A 34 -14.26 1.36 -4.16
CA GLU A 34 -14.72 0.38 -5.15
C GLU A 34 -13.56 0.02 -6.11
N PRO A 35 -12.85 -1.11 -5.89
CA PRO A 35 -11.77 -1.56 -6.77
C PRO A 35 -12.29 -1.97 -8.14
N VAL A 36 -11.98 -1.17 -9.16
CA VAL A 36 -12.37 -1.41 -10.56
C VAL A 36 -11.75 -2.71 -11.08
N GLY A 37 -12.53 -3.52 -11.80
CA GLY A 37 -12.05 -4.74 -12.44
C GLY A 37 -11.79 -5.91 -11.49
N ARG A 38 -12.26 -5.84 -10.24
CA ARG A 38 -12.07 -6.89 -9.21
C ARG A 38 -13.36 -7.58 -8.75
N GLY A 39 -14.48 -7.39 -9.46
CA GLY A 39 -15.74 -8.07 -9.15
C GLY A 39 -15.60 -9.57 -8.88
N PRO A 40 -15.01 -10.39 -9.76
CA PRO A 40 -14.87 -11.82 -9.52
C PRO A 40 -14.04 -12.17 -8.27
N VAL A 41 -13.01 -11.38 -7.92
CA VAL A 41 -12.21 -11.59 -6.72
C VAL A 41 -12.98 -11.17 -5.47
N LEU A 42 -13.77 -10.11 -5.56
CA LEU A 42 -14.65 -9.68 -4.47
C LEU A 42 -15.72 -10.73 -4.17
N GLU A 43 -16.33 -11.33 -5.18
CA GLU A 43 -17.29 -12.43 -4.98
C GLU A 43 -16.64 -13.65 -4.31
N LEU A 44 -15.44 -14.07 -4.76
CA LEU A 44 -14.70 -15.16 -4.09
C LEU A 44 -14.38 -14.87 -2.63
N LEU A 45 -14.04 -13.62 -2.30
CA LEU A 45 -13.78 -13.22 -0.92
C LEU A 45 -15.06 -13.10 -0.11
N LEU A 46 -16.18 -12.70 -0.70
CA LEU A 46 -17.49 -12.70 -0.05
C LEU A 46 -17.96 -14.12 0.23
N ASP A 47 -17.88 -15.03 -0.74
CA ASP A 47 -18.19 -16.46 -0.56
C ASP A 47 -17.34 -17.08 0.59
N TYR A 48 -16.06 -16.73 0.63
CA TYR A 48 -15.17 -17.17 1.73
C TYR A 48 -15.62 -16.61 3.11
N LEU A 49 -16.15 -15.40 3.15
CA LEU A 49 -16.62 -14.73 4.36
C LEU A 49 -18.08 -15.03 4.72
N ASP A 50 -18.80 -15.87 3.94
CA ASP A 50 -20.20 -16.24 4.22
C ASP A 50 -20.46 -16.64 5.68
N PRO A 51 -19.59 -17.41 6.37
CA PRO A 51 -19.82 -17.78 7.78
C PRO A 51 -19.99 -16.58 8.72
N VAL A 52 -19.40 -15.43 8.38
CA VAL A 52 -19.50 -14.21 9.19
C VAL A 52 -20.94 -13.71 9.33
N PHE A 53 -21.78 -13.89 8.30
CA PHE A 53 -23.17 -13.45 8.32
C PHE A 53 -24.07 -14.29 9.24
N THR A 54 -23.57 -15.44 9.68
CA THR A 54 -24.22 -16.31 10.70
C THR A 54 -23.49 -16.26 12.05
N GLY A 55 -22.58 -15.30 12.23
CA GLY A 55 -21.83 -15.12 13.48
C GLY A 55 -20.69 -16.11 13.67
N ASP A 56 -20.30 -16.86 12.62
CA ASP A 56 -19.19 -17.80 12.66
C ASP A 56 -17.92 -17.23 12.06
N LEU A 57 -16.75 -17.76 12.44
CA LEU A 57 -15.48 -17.41 11.83
C LEU A 57 -15.25 -18.21 10.55
N PRO A 58 -14.74 -17.57 9.47
CA PRO A 58 -14.24 -18.31 8.34
C PRO A 58 -12.93 -19.03 8.68
N PRO A 59 -12.52 -20.06 7.93
CA PRO A 59 -11.19 -20.66 8.13
C PRO A 59 -10.10 -19.66 7.79
N ASP A 60 -8.89 -19.86 8.33
CA ASP A 60 -7.73 -19.04 7.96
C ASP A 60 -7.45 -19.08 6.46
N ALA A 61 -6.98 -17.95 5.90
CA ALA A 61 -6.77 -17.81 4.46
C ALA A 61 -5.45 -17.16 4.06
N TYR A 62 -5.00 -17.53 2.87
CA TYR A 62 -3.89 -16.88 2.17
C TYR A 62 -4.37 -16.26 0.85
N VAL A 63 -4.41 -14.94 0.81
CA VAL A 63 -4.71 -14.15 -0.40
C VAL A 63 -3.40 -13.80 -1.08
N TRP A 64 -3.19 -14.26 -2.29
CA TRP A 64 -1.90 -14.14 -2.97
C TRP A 64 -2.02 -13.67 -4.42
N GLY A 65 -0.90 -13.23 -4.98
CA GLY A 65 -0.81 -12.81 -6.38
C GLY A 65 0.34 -11.84 -6.64
N PRO A 66 0.67 -11.55 -7.90
CA PRO A 66 1.76 -10.67 -8.28
C PRO A 66 1.67 -9.25 -7.66
N ALA A 67 2.75 -8.49 -7.74
CA ALA A 67 2.75 -7.08 -7.33
C ALA A 67 1.74 -6.26 -8.14
N GLY A 68 1.14 -5.24 -7.53
CA GLY A 68 0.24 -4.32 -8.21
C GLY A 68 -1.11 -4.90 -8.66
N THR A 69 -1.47 -6.11 -8.20
CA THR A 69 -2.76 -6.74 -8.55
C THR A 69 -3.94 -6.27 -7.68
N GLY A 70 -3.76 -5.26 -6.84
CA GLY A 70 -4.83 -4.68 -6.02
C GLY A 70 -5.30 -5.54 -4.85
N LYS A 71 -4.51 -6.49 -4.35
CA LYS A 71 -4.85 -7.31 -3.16
C LYS A 71 -5.24 -6.46 -1.96
N SER A 72 -4.37 -5.53 -1.59
CA SER A 72 -4.60 -4.60 -0.48
C SER A 72 -5.89 -3.79 -0.68
N ALA A 73 -6.09 -3.26 -1.89
CA ALA A 73 -7.28 -2.47 -2.22
C ALA A 73 -8.58 -3.27 -2.09
N VAL A 74 -8.57 -4.54 -2.55
CA VAL A 74 -9.75 -5.42 -2.46
C VAL A 74 -10.07 -5.78 -1.02
N VAL A 75 -9.06 -6.19 -0.23
CA VAL A 75 -9.27 -6.58 1.18
C VAL A 75 -9.71 -5.38 2.02
N THR A 76 -9.08 -4.21 1.82
CA THR A 76 -9.45 -2.98 2.55
C THR A 76 -10.88 -2.55 2.20
N ALA A 77 -11.22 -2.49 0.90
CA ALA A 77 -12.56 -2.10 0.45
C ALA A 77 -13.64 -3.06 0.98
N LEU A 78 -13.35 -4.37 0.98
CA LEU A 78 -14.26 -5.38 1.50
C LEU A 78 -14.50 -5.22 3.01
N PHE A 79 -13.44 -5.05 3.80
CA PHE A 79 -13.54 -4.85 5.24
C PHE A 79 -14.27 -3.55 5.59
N ASP A 80 -14.00 -2.46 4.87
CA ASP A 80 -14.70 -1.18 5.06
C ASP A 80 -16.19 -1.29 4.69
N GLY A 81 -16.49 -2.00 3.59
CA GLY A 81 -17.85 -2.31 3.16
C GLY A 81 -18.63 -3.12 4.21
N LEU A 82 -18.04 -4.20 4.70
CA LEU A 82 -18.64 -5.07 5.72
C LEU A 82 -18.88 -4.29 7.02
N ARG A 83 -17.89 -3.59 7.55
CA ARG A 83 -18.05 -2.73 8.74
C ARG A 83 -19.18 -1.73 8.58
N SER A 84 -19.25 -1.06 7.43
CA SER A 84 -20.28 -0.04 7.15
C SER A 84 -21.69 -0.63 7.08
N GLN A 85 -21.85 -1.82 6.52
CA GLN A 85 -23.16 -2.49 6.41
C GLN A 85 -23.63 -3.09 7.74
N LEU A 86 -22.71 -3.72 8.47
CA LEU A 86 -23.02 -4.37 9.73
C LEU A 86 -23.33 -3.36 10.84
N ALA A 87 -22.61 -2.22 10.90
CA ALA A 87 -22.93 -1.10 11.79
C ALA A 87 -24.35 -0.51 11.53
N ARG A 88 -24.78 -0.49 10.27
CA ARG A 88 -26.16 -0.03 9.91
C ARG A 88 -27.22 -1.03 10.33
N SER A 89 -26.95 -2.32 10.20
CA SER A 89 -27.91 -3.38 10.59
C SER A 89 -28.15 -3.40 12.10
N GLY A 90 -27.12 -3.18 12.92
CA GLY A 90 -27.23 -3.06 14.39
C GLY A 90 -28.05 -1.83 14.84
N SER A 91 -28.07 -0.74 14.07
CA SER A 91 -28.78 0.51 14.41
C SER A 91 -30.28 0.47 14.12
N VAL A 92 -30.77 -0.43 13.28
CA VAL A 92 -32.19 -0.45 12.83
C VAL A 92 -33.11 -1.23 13.80
N ILE A 93 -32.57 -2.01 14.75
CA ILE A 93 -33.35 -2.93 15.58
C ILE A 93 -34.03 -2.28 16.80
N HIS A 94 -33.82 -0.99 17.07
CA HIS A 94 -34.37 -0.34 18.27
C HIS A 94 -35.84 0.15 18.20
N THR A 95 -36.61 -0.15 17.15
CA THR A 95 -37.97 0.38 17.00
C THR A 95 -39.09 -0.66 16.88
N SER A 96 -38.86 -1.95 17.01
CA SER A 96 -39.99 -2.92 17.03
C SER A 96 -39.94 -3.86 18.24
N THR A 97 -40.91 -3.66 19.12
CA THR A 97 -41.30 -4.56 20.21
C THR A 97 -41.81 -5.88 19.65
N ARG A 98 -40.90 -6.79 19.24
CA ARG A 98 -41.22 -8.21 19.09
C ARG A 98 -39.96 -9.04 19.20
N ALA A 99 -39.94 -9.90 20.23
CA ALA A 99 -39.02 -11.00 20.49
C ALA A 99 -37.52 -10.67 20.29
N ALA A 100 -36.75 -10.72 21.35
CA ALA A 100 -35.33 -10.85 21.35
C ALA A 100 -34.91 -12.05 20.50
N SER A 101 -34.76 -11.83 19.17
CA SER A 101 -33.86 -12.61 18.39
C SER A 101 -32.47 -12.22 18.91
N ALA A 102 -31.69 -13.18 19.39
CA ALA A 102 -30.29 -12.98 19.65
C ALA A 102 -29.71 -12.25 18.44
N THR A 103 -29.24 -11.04 18.66
CA THR A 103 -28.44 -10.34 17.64
C THR A 103 -27.24 -11.24 17.45
N GLU A 104 -27.16 -11.95 16.32
CA GLU A 104 -25.96 -12.71 15.96
C GLU A 104 -24.84 -11.68 15.95
N GLU A 105 -23.92 -11.82 16.90
CA GLU A 105 -22.81 -10.90 17.05
C GLU A 105 -21.85 -11.17 15.91
N VAL A 106 -21.78 -10.21 15.00
CA VAL A 106 -20.95 -10.30 13.80
C VAL A 106 -19.49 -10.01 14.19
N PRO A 107 -18.53 -10.79 13.69
CA PRO A 107 -17.11 -10.54 13.95
C PRO A 107 -16.66 -9.13 13.57
N GLU A 108 -15.73 -8.58 14.34
CA GLU A 108 -15.04 -7.35 13.99
C GLU A 108 -14.02 -7.60 12.88
N PHE A 109 -13.77 -6.58 12.03
CA PHE A 109 -12.82 -6.65 10.91
C PHE A 109 -11.66 -5.70 11.12
N VAL A 110 -10.44 -6.21 11.15
CA VAL A 110 -9.24 -5.40 11.34
C VAL A 110 -8.25 -5.65 10.21
N TYR A 111 -7.85 -4.57 9.51
CA TYR A 111 -6.77 -4.59 8.53
C TYR A 111 -5.49 -4.06 9.18
N VAL A 112 -4.39 -4.80 9.02
CA VAL A 112 -3.06 -4.45 9.52
C VAL A 112 -2.06 -4.46 8.37
N ASP A 113 -1.36 -3.34 8.19
CA ASP A 113 -0.22 -3.26 7.28
C ASP A 113 1.03 -3.88 7.95
N GLY A 114 1.47 -5.04 7.48
CA GLY A 114 2.64 -5.75 8.01
C GLY A 114 3.96 -4.98 7.87
N ARG A 115 4.02 -3.97 6.98
CA ARG A 115 5.19 -3.10 6.85
C ARG A 115 5.35 -2.14 8.03
N GLU A 116 4.25 -1.81 8.69
CA GLU A 116 4.21 -1.01 9.92
C GLU A 116 4.24 -1.91 11.16
N ALA A 117 3.54 -3.05 11.11
CA ALA A 117 3.41 -4.01 12.20
C ALA A 117 4.52 -5.10 12.17
N ARG A 118 5.79 -4.69 12.13
CA ARG A 118 6.96 -5.58 11.98
C ARG A 118 7.29 -6.42 13.22
N SER A 119 6.86 -5.99 14.40
CA SER A 119 7.09 -6.68 15.67
C SER A 119 5.77 -7.17 16.28
N ASP A 120 5.85 -8.14 17.20
CA ASP A 120 4.70 -8.61 17.96
C ASP A 120 3.99 -7.47 18.67
N PHE A 121 4.76 -6.56 19.26
CA PHE A 121 4.22 -5.35 19.89
C PHE A 121 3.39 -4.52 18.89
N ALA A 122 3.97 -4.22 17.73
CA ALA A 122 3.31 -3.38 16.72
C ALA A 122 2.05 -4.06 16.16
N LEU A 123 2.07 -5.39 15.96
CA LEU A 123 0.91 -6.14 15.51
C LEU A 123 -0.23 -6.11 16.55
N TYR A 124 0.07 -6.50 17.80
CA TYR A 124 -0.95 -6.49 18.85
C TYR A 124 -1.47 -5.09 19.14
N HIS A 125 -0.60 -4.09 19.08
CA HIS A 125 -1.01 -2.69 19.22
C HIS A 125 -1.97 -2.27 18.11
N ALA A 126 -1.64 -2.56 16.84
CA ALA A 126 -2.47 -2.21 15.69
C ALA A 126 -3.84 -2.90 15.73
N VAL A 127 -3.90 -4.17 16.17
CA VAL A 127 -5.17 -4.90 16.35
C VAL A 127 -5.98 -4.29 17.48
N LEU A 128 -5.38 -4.09 18.65
CA LEU A 128 -6.08 -3.58 19.84
C LEU A 128 -6.56 -2.13 19.65
N ASP A 129 -5.79 -1.27 19.01
CA ASP A 129 -6.16 0.13 18.76
C ASP A 129 -7.38 0.26 17.82
N ARG A 130 -7.67 -0.80 17.04
CA ARG A 130 -8.87 -0.90 16.18
C ARG A 130 -10.03 -1.61 16.86
N LEU A 131 -9.74 -2.56 17.76
CA LEU A 131 -10.73 -3.37 18.46
C LEU A 131 -11.32 -2.63 19.68
N LEU A 132 -10.53 -1.79 20.34
CA LEU A 132 -10.93 -1.09 21.58
C LEU A 132 -11.29 0.37 21.29
N ASP A 133 -12.33 0.86 21.94
CA ASP A 133 -12.70 2.29 21.90
C ASP A 133 -11.66 3.18 22.57
N GLU A 134 -10.87 2.63 23.49
CA GLU A 134 -9.80 3.33 24.20
C GLU A 134 -8.46 3.23 23.46
N ARG A 135 -7.77 4.36 23.31
CA ARG A 135 -6.43 4.39 22.75
C ARG A 135 -5.46 3.48 23.51
N VAL A 136 -4.81 2.59 22.78
CA VAL A 136 -3.75 1.74 23.32
C VAL A 136 -2.46 2.54 23.41
N PRO A 137 -1.77 2.59 24.59
CA PRO A 137 -0.52 3.35 24.72
C PRO A 137 0.59 2.77 23.84
N GLU A 138 1.23 3.63 23.04
CA GLU A 138 2.40 3.26 22.20
C GLU A 138 3.69 3.04 23.01
N LYS A 139 3.75 3.54 24.26
CA LYS A 139 4.94 3.47 25.11
C LYS A 139 4.58 3.09 26.53
N GLY A 140 5.53 2.45 27.22
CA GLY A 140 5.35 2.07 28.63
C GLY A 140 4.56 0.79 28.86
N VAL A 141 4.18 0.07 27.82
CA VAL A 141 3.46 -1.21 27.89
C VAL A 141 4.30 -2.30 27.22
N GLY A 142 4.42 -3.46 27.84
CA GLY A 142 5.15 -4.61 27.26
C GLY A 142 4.28 -5.44 26.30
N THR A 143 4.90 -6.17 25.38
CA THR A 143 4.23 -7.08 24.43
C THR A 143 3.31 -8.09 25.13
N ASP A 144 3.76 -8.68 26.26
CA ASP A 144 2.95 -9.64 27.01
C ASP A 144 1.67 -9.02 27.58
N THR A 145 1.74 -7.72 27.94
CA THR A 145 0.54 -6.99 28.40
C THR A 145 -0.46 -6.79 27.28
N LEU A 146 0.01 -6.47 26.06
CA LEU A 146 -0.86 -6.33 24.88
C LEU A 146 -1.47 -7.69 24.49
N ARG A 147 -0.67 -8.76 24.52
CA ARG A 147 -1.15 -10.13 24.27
C ARG A 147 -2.24 -10.54 25.28
N LYS A 148 -2.03 -10.19 26.55
CA LYS A 148 -3.02 -10.45 27.60
C LYS A 148 -4.30 -9.64 27.38
N LYS A 149 -4.17 -8.36 27.04
CA LYS A 149 -5.32 -7.50 26.70
C LYS A 149 -6.12 -8.04 25.51
N LEU A 150 -5.45 -8.53 24.46
CA LEU A 150 -6.13 -9.13 23.32
C LEU A 150 -6.94 -10.36 23.72
N ARG A 151 -6.35 -11.26 24.52
CA ARG A 151 -7.07 -12.41 25.08
C ARG A 151 -8.26 -12.00 25.95
N GLU A 152 -8.13 -10.95 26.75
CA GLU A 152 -9.20 -10.44 27.59
C GLU A 152 -10.33 -9.81 26.77
N ALA A 153 -10.00 -9.09 25.71
CA ALA A 153 -10.96 -8.47 24.79
C ALA A 153 -11.76 -9.53 24.01
N LEU A 154 -11.14 -10.64 23.63
CA LEU A 154 -11.75 -11.72 22.87
C LEU A 154 -12.30 -12.88 23.75
N ARG A 155 -12.32 -12.70 25.08
CA ARG A 155 -12.77 -13.73 26.03
C ARG A 155 -14.28 -14.04 26.01
N PRO A 156 -15.17 -13.03 25.79
CA PRO A 156 -16.58 -13.35 25.55
C PRO A 156 -16.70 -14.19 24.27
N LEU A 157 -17.46 -15.27 24.32
CA LEU A 157 -17.72 -16.15 23.16
C LEU A 157 -18.36 -15.41 21.98
N SER A 158 -18.89 -14.23 22.24
CA SER A 158 -19.48 -13.32 21.29
C SER A 158 -18.47 -12.42 20.56
N GLU A 159 -17.30 -12.20 21.14
CA GLU A 159 -16.29 -11.32 20.57
C GLU A 159 -15.40 -12.11 19.61
N LYS A 160 -15.72 -12.04 18.32
CA LYS A 160 -14.98 -12.69 17.25
C LYS A 160 -14.30 -11.64 16.38
N LEU A 161 -13.15 -12.00 15.78
CA LEU A 161 -12.32 -11.08 15.02
C LEU A 161 -11.84 -11.73 13.72
N VAL A 162 -11.98 -11.01 12.60
CA VAL A 162 -11.32 -11.34 11.34
C VAL A 162 -10.21 -10.33 11.10
N VAL A 163 -8.94 -10.78 11.12
CA VAL A 163 -7.77 -9.92 10.91
C VAL A 163 -7.14 -10.18 9.56
N ALA A 164 -6.99 -9.16 8.75
CA ALA A 164 -6.16 -9.22 7.55
C ALA A 164 -4.78 -8.62 7.83
N VAL A 165 -3.71 -9.42 7.70
CA VAL A 165 -2.33 -8.97 7.78
C VAL A 165 -1.76 -8.92 6.36
N ASP A 166 -1.53 -7.72 5.87
CA ASP A 166 -1.05 -7.49 4.50
C ASP A 166 0.48 -7.37 4.43
N HIS A 167 1.02 -7.50 3.22
CA HIS A 167 2.46 -7.42 2.95
C HIS A 167 3.31 -8.48 3.67
N VAL A 168 2.72 -9.63 3.94
CA VAL A 168 3.42 -10.76 4.56
C VAL A 168 4.44 -11.36 3.59
N GLY A 169 5.64 -11.65 4.12
CA GLY A 169 6.77 -12.17 3.34
C GLY A 169 7.55 -11.11 2.56
N GLU A 170 7.23 -9.81 2.72
CA GLU A 170 8.10 -8.73 2.24
C GLU A 170 9.33 -8.56 3.15
N PRO A 171 10.46 -8.08 2.63
CA PRO A 171 11.65 -7.81 3.45
C PRO A 171 11.32 -6.94 4.66
N ASP A 172 11.83 -7.31 5.82
CA ASP A 172 11.58 -6.69 7.13
C ASP A 172 10.13 -6.74 7.63
N GLY A 173 9.24 -7.45 6.93
CA GLY A 173 7.85 -7.69 7.33
C GLY A 173 7.65 -9.01 8.06
N PRO A 174 6.45 -9.27 8.60
CA PRO A 174 6.12 -10.56 9.20
C PRO A 174 6.11 -11.68 8.16
N THR A 175 6.46 -12.88 8.58
CA THR A 175 6.25 -14.11 7.80
C THR A 175 4.88 -14.71 8.11
N LEU A 176 4.43 -15.66 7.27
CA LEU A 176 3.20 -16.42 7.54
C LEU A 176 3.31 -17.21 8.85
N ALA A 177 4.50 -17.75 9.16
CA ALA A 177 4.74 -18.45 10.42
C ALA A 177 4.60 -17.51 11.63
N ASP A 178 5.13 -16.28 11.52
CA ASP A 178 4.99 -15.27 12.58
C ASP A 178 3.52 -14.92 12.83
N VAL A 179 2.72 -14.75 11.78
CA VAL A 179 1.27 -14.43 11.92
C VAL A 179 0.55 -15.57 12.64
N ARG A 180 0.79 -16.82 12.22
CA ARG A 180 0.20 -18.01 12.87
C ARG A 180 0.57 -18.07 14.35
N GLU A 181 1.87 -17.99 14.69
CA GLU A 181 2.34 -18.07 16.08
C GLU A 181 1.71 -16.97 16.96
N ARG A 182 1.54 -15.76 16.41
CA ARG A 182 0.97 -14.63 17.16
C ARG A 182 -0.50 -14.79 17.47
N PHE A 183 -1.28 -15.43 16.60
CA PHE A 183 -2.71 -15.64 16.81
C PHE A 183 -3.07 -17.00 17.38
N GLU A 184 -2.16 -18.00 17.41
CA GLU A 184 -2.38 -19.31 18.05
C GLU A 184 -3.01 -19.23 19.46
N PRO A 185 -2.63 -18.28 20.34
CA PRO A 185 -3.22 -18.21 21.68
C PRO A 185 -4.68 -17.73 21.72
N VAL A 186 -5.27 -17.32 20.61
CA VAL A 186 -6.63 -16.78 20.46
C VAL A 186 -7.32 -17.34 19.21
N ASP A 187 -6.87 -18.47 18.68
CA ASP A 187 -7.34 -19.09 17.43
C ASP A 187 -8.84 -19.41 17.42
N ASP A 188 -9.42 -19.75 18.57
CA ASP A 188 -10.87 -20.00 18.72
C ASP A 188 -11.73 -18.74 18.48
N SER A 189 -11.15 -17.55 18.59
CA SER A 189 -11.84 -16.25 18.50
C SER A 189 -11.35 -15.36 17.35
N VAL A 190 -10.34 -15.82 16.61
CA VAL A 190 -9.72 -15.05 15.52
C VAL A 190 -9.57 -15.89 14.26
N ALA A 191 -10.11 -15.42 13.15
CA ALA A 191 -9.70 -15.88 11.82
C ALA A 191 -8.73 -14.88 11.23
N TRP A 192 -7.61 -15.35 10.70
CA TRP A 192 -6.63 -14.47 10.07
C TRP A 192 -6.54 -14.69 8.57
N ILE A 193 -6.41 -13.59 7.83
CA ILE A 193 -6.17 -13.54 6.39
C ILE A 193 -4.78 -12.97 6.17
N VAL A 194 -3.88 -13.76 5.63
CA VAL A 194 -2.56 -13.29 5.24
C VAL A 194 -2.57 -12.88 3.78
N VAL A 195 -2.07 -11.68 3.48
CA VAL A 195 -1.96 -11.19 2.11
C VAL A 195 -0.50 -11.10 1.70
N GLY A 196 -0.13 -11.80 0.63
CA GLY A 196 1.27 -11.91 0.18
C GLY A 196 1.43 -11.98 -1.34
N ARG A 197 2.68 -12.13 -1.78
CA ARG A 197 3.02 -12.17 -3.21
C ARG A 197 3.45 -13.55 -3.69
N THR A 198 3.99 -14.36 -2.80
CA THR A 198 4.61 -15.65 -3.16
C THR A 198 3.54 -16.68 -3.50
N PRO A 199 3.61 -17.34 -4.65
CA PRO A 199 2.70 -18.44 -4.96
C PRO A 199 2.74 -19.52 -3.88
N PRO A 200 1.59 -20.16 -3.55
CA PRO A 200 1.54 -21.21 -2.53
C PRO A 200 2.56 -22.34 -2.71
N GLY A 201 2.84 -22.71 -3.96
CA GLY A 201 3.79 -23.78 -4.29
C GLY A 201 5.27 -23.46 -3.98
N ASP A 202 5.60 -22.17 -3.83
CA ASP A 202 6.95 -21.70 -3.55
C ASP A 202 7.21 -21.47 -2.04
N LEU A 203 6.16 -21.52 -1.24
CA LEU A 203 6.23 -21.37 0.22
C LEU A 203 6.58 -22.72 0.87
N LYS A 204 7.62 -22.71 1.70
CA LYS A 204 8.10 -23.89 2.46
C LYS A 204 7.54 -23.91 3.89
N VAL A 205 6.27 -23.53 4.06
CA VAL A 205 5.56 -23.47 5.35
C VAL A 205 4.20 -24.09 5.19
N ASP A 206 3.60 -24.52 6.29
CA ASP A 206 2.21 -24.98 6.26
C ASP A 206 1.29 -23.84 5.91
N LEU A 207 0.51 -24.02 4.87
CA LEU A 207 -0.42 -23.02 4.37
C LEU A 207 -1.78 -23.16 5.06
N PRO A 208 -2.51 -22.06 5.20
CA PRO A 208 -3.91 -22.13 5.64
C PRO A 208 -4.75 -22.90 4.61
N PRO A 209 -5.92 -23.43 5.04
CA PRO A 209 -6.77 -24.25 4.18
C PRO A 209 -7.28 -23.49 2.97
N GLU A 210 -7.62 -22.22 3.14
CA GLU A 210 -8.14 -21.39 2.05
C GLU A 210 -7.05 -20.59 1.35
N ARG A 211 -7.09 -20.59 0.01
CA ARG A 211 -6.08 -19.94 -0.85
C ARG A 211 -6.77 -19.24 -2.00
N ILE A 212 -6.74 -17.91 -1.95
CA ILE A 212 -7.44 -17.06 -2.92
C ILE A 212 -6.42 -16.32 -3.78
N GLU A 213 -6.44 -16.58 -5.08
CA GLU A 213 -5.57 -15.89 -6.03
C GLU A 213 -6.17 -14.57 -6.48
N VAL A 214 -5.35 -13.52 -6.51
CA VAL A 214 -5.66 -12.24 -7.13
C VAL A 214 -4.77 -12.08 -8.37
N PRO A 215 -5.24 -12.46 -9.56
CA PRO A 215 -4.43 -12.49 -10.76
C PRO A 215 -4.06 -11.08 -11.24
N ALA A 216 -3.05 -10.98 -12.12
CA ALA A 216 -2.72 -9.75 -12.81
C ALA A 216 -3.94 -9.15 -13.54
N TYR A 217 -3.99 -7.83 -13.65
CA TYR A 217 -5.06 -7.17 -14.39
C TYR A 217 -4.93 -7.45 -15.90
N ARG A 218 -6.06 -7.54 -16.58
CA ARG A 218 -6.11 -7.48 -18.05
C ARG A 218 -6.01 -6.02 -18.49
N ASP A 219 -5.48 -5.78 -19.69
CA ASP A 219 -5.28 -4.43 -20.24
C ASP A 219 -6.53 -3.56 -20.17
N HIS A 220 -7.70 -4.08 -20.56
CA HIS A 220 -8.94 -3.31 -20.50
C HIS A 220 -9.31 -2.88 -19.07
N ALA A 221 -9.04 -3.72 -18.06
CA ALA A 221 -9.29 -3.37 -16.67
C ALA A 221 -8.32 -2.27 -16.19
N LEU A 222 -7.05 -2.30 -16.64
CA LEU A 222 -6.12 -1.20 -16.38
C LEU A 222 -6.55 0.11 -17.05
N VAL A 223 -7.05 0.05 -18.29
CA VAL A 223 -7.63 1.21 -18.99
C VAL A 223 -8.78 1.81 -18.19
N ASP A 224 -9.67 0.96 -17.66
CA ASP A 224 -10.80 1.39 -16.83
C ASP A 224 -10.33 2.05 -15.52
N ILE A 225 -9.34 1.46 -14.85
CA ILE A 225 -8.70 2.04 -13.66
C ILE A 225 -8.11 3.41 -13.97
N LEU A 226 -7.27 3.51 -15.00
CA LEU A 226 -6.61 4.76 -15.39
C LEU A 226 -7.63 5.83 -15.74
N THR A 227 -8.69 5.48 -16.48
CA THR A 227 -9.76 6.39 -16.88
C THR A 227 -10.56 6.87 -15.66
N SER A 228 -10.89 5.99 -14.74
CA SER A 228 -11.58 6.35 -13.49
C SER A 228 -10.72 7.30 -12.66
N ARG A 229 -9.47 6.94 -12.38
CA ARG A 229 -8.53 7.73 -11.58
C ARG A 229 -8.24 9.10 -12.22
N ALA A 230 -7.98 9.13 -13.53
CA ALA A 230 -7.81 10.37 -14.28
C ALA A 230 -9.08 11.23 -14.24
N SER A 231 -10.24 10.57 -14.30
CA SER A 231 -11.54 11.23 -14.18
C SER A 231 -11.73 11.90 -12.82
N ASP A 232 -11.19 11.36 -11.75
CA ASP A 232 -11.33 11.89 -10.40
C ASP A 232 -10.25 12.92 -10.05
N GLY A 233 -9.04 12.77 -10.55
CA GLY A 233 -7.89 13.59 -10.18
C GLY A 233 -7.40 14.60 -11.21
N LEU A 234 -7.80 14.50 -12.47
CA LEU A 234 -7.31 15.38 -13.53
C LEU A 234 -8.41 16.27 -14.13
N ALA A 235 -7.98 17.31 -14.81
CA ALA A 235 -8.85 18.16 -15.62
C ALA A 235 -9.55 17.34 -16.72
N GLN A 236 -10.69 17.83 -17.19
CA GLN A 236 -11.46 17.13 -18.21
C GLN A 236 -10.64 16.95 -19.50
N ARG A 237 -10.60 15.72 -20.00
CA ARG A 237 -9.83 15.34 -21.21
C ARG A 237 -8.31 15.51 -21.07
N ALA A 238 -7.78 15.55 -19.85
CA ALA A 238 -6.34 15.62 -19.62
C ALA A 238 -5.59 14.37 -20.09
N LEU A 239 -6.20 13.18 -19.96
CA LEU A 239 -5.69 11.90 -20.45
C LEU A 239 -6.53 11.41 -21.63
N GLY A 240 -5.87 11.03 -22.74
CA GLY A 240 -6.48 10.43 -23.91
C GLY A 240 -6.68 8.93 -23.75
N HIS A 241 -7.66 8.36 -24.50
CA HIS A 241 -7.93 6.91 -24.47
C HIS A 241 -6.73 6.09 -24.95
N GLU A 242 -6.07 6.52 -26.04
CA GLU A 242 -4.89 5.82 -26.57
C GLU A 242 -3.72 5.88 -25.57
N GLN A 243 -3.55 6.98 -24.84
CA GLN A 243 -2.55 7.10 -23.78
C GLN A 243 -2.84 6.14 -22.63
N SER A 244 -4.12 5.99 -22.24
CA SER A 244 -4.52 4.98 -21.24
C SER A 244 -4.19 3.57 -21.68
N ARG A 245 -4.41 3.23 -22.97
CA ARG A 245 -4.06 1.92 -23.54
C ARG A 245 -2.55 1.70 -23.57
N GLU A 246 -1.77 2.70 -23.95
CA GLU A 246 -0.32 2.62 -23.96
C GLU A 246 0.24 2.32 -22.58
N ILE A 247 -0.21 3.04 -21.53
CA ILE A 247 0.16 2.77 -20.14
C ILE A 247 -0.28 1.35 -19.74
N ALA A 248 -1.51 0.94 -20.06
CA ALA A 248 -2.05 -0.36 -19.67
C ALA A 248 -1.25 -1.52 -20.27
N THR A 249 -0.95 -1.43 -21.56
CA THR A 249 -0.12 -2.44 -22.25
C THR A 249 1.29 -2.50 -21.69
N TRP A 250 1.91 -1.33 -21.44
CA TRP A 250 3.24 -1.26 -20.85
C TRP A 250 3.29 -1.81 -19.42
N ALA A 251 2.23 -1.60 -18.62
CA ALA A 251 2.19 -2.01 -17.21
C ALA A 251 2.01 -3.54 -17.00
N GLU A 252 1.67 -4.31 -18.04
CA GLU A 252 1.60 -5.79 -18.01
C GLU A 252 0.79 -6.35 -16.83
N GLY A 253 -0.36 -5.73 -16.54
CA GLY A 253 -1.25 -6.16 -15.47
C GLY A 253 -0.92 -5.62 -14.07
N ASN A 254 0.09 -4.77 -13.93
CA ASN A 254 0.48 -4.10 -12.68
C ASN A 254 -0.17 -2.72 -12.57
N ALA A 255 -1.25 -2.61 -11.78
CA ALA A 255 -1.95 -1.33 -11.60
C ALA A 255 -1.13 -0.29 -10.82
N HIS A 256 -0.23 -0.73 -9.92
CA HIS A 256 0.66 0.21 -9.21
C HIS A 256 1.58 0.94 -10.20
N ASP A 257 2.23 0.21 -11.11
CA ASP A 257 3.12 0.80 -12.09
C ASP A 257 2.34 1.65 -13.12
N ALA A 258 1.14 1.19 -13.53
CA ALA A 258 0.26 1.96 -14.39
C ALA A 258 -0.12 3.32 -13.77
N LEU A 259 -0.50 3.33 -12.50
CA LEU A 259 -0.82 4.56 -11.78
C LEU A 259 0.41 5.42 -11.50
N ALA A 260 1.57 4.82 -11.25
CA ALA A 260 2.83 5.57 -11.10
C ALA A 260 3.21 6.29 -12.42
N ALA A 261 3.04 5.62 -13.56
CA ALA A 261 3.27 6.23 -14.88
C ALA A 261 2.28 7.37 -15.18
N LEU A 262 0.98 7.17 -14.89
CA LEU A 262 -0.03 8.22 -15.01
C LEU A 262 0.29 9.44 -14.13
N PHE A 263 0.64 9.20 -12.87
CA PHE A 263 1.01 10.26 -11.93
C PHE A 263 2.25 11.02 -12.41
N GLY A 264 3.30 10.29 -12.82
CA GLY A 264 4.52 10.86 -13.38
C GLY A 264 4.24 11.74 -14.62
N ALA A 265 3.45 11.22 -15.56
CA ALA A 265 3.04 11.96 -16.77
C ALA A 265 2.25 13.24 -16.44
N ALA A 266 1.34 13.17 -15.46
CA ALA A 266 0.57 14.32 -15.02
C ALA A 266 1.45 15.38 -14.30
N ASP A 267 2.44 14.93 -13.53
CA ASP A 267 3.40 15.82 -12.87
C ASP A 267 4.39 16.46 -13.88
N HIS A 268 4.84 15.73 -14.92
CA HIS A 268 5.61 16.31 -16.04
C HIS A 268 4.80 17.38 -16.79
N ALA A 269 3.59 17.04 -17.19
CA ALA A 269 2.70 17.98 -17.88
C ALA A 269 2.44 19.25 -17.04
N THR A 270 2.30 19.10 -15.72
CA THR A 270 2.12 20.23 -14.79
C THR A 270 3.37 21.12 -14.75
N ALA A 271 4.56 20.52 -14.70
CA ALA A 271 5.83 21.26 -14.70
C ALA A 271 6.05 22.07 -15.98
N GLU A 272 5.59 21.53 -17.12
CA GLU A 272 5.67 22.20 -18.43
C GLU A 272 4.45 23.11 -18.72
N ASN A 273 3.52 23.29 -17.75
CA ASN A 273 2.29 24.07 -17.89
C ASN A 273 1.38 23.59 -19.03
N HIS A 274 1.40 22.30 -19.35
CA HIS A 274 0.50 21.71 -20.32
C HIS A 274 -0.92 21.59 -19.74
N GLN A 275 -1.93 21.85 -20.58
CA GLN A 275 -3.34 21.71 -20.22
C GLN A 275 -3.85 20.26 -20.36
N ARG A 276 -3.05 19.39 -20.98
CA ARG A 276 -3.31 17.94 -21.20
C ARG A 276 -1.98 17.22 -21.20
N ILE A 277 -1.99 15.97 -20.83
CA ILE A 277 -0.83 15.09 -20.95
C ILE A 277 -0.47 14.96 -22.43
N GLN A 278 0.73 15.36 -22.81
CA GLN A 278 1.27 15.16 -24.15
C GLN A 278 2.05 13.86 -24.25
N ASN A 279 2.42 13.45 -25.47
CA ASN A 279 3.13 12.18 -25.66
C ASN A 279 4.51 12.18 -24.99
N ASP A 280 5.19 13.32 -24.96
CA ASP A 280 6.49 13.44 -24.27
C ASP A 280 6.31 13.31 -22.74
N ASP A 281 5.26 13.91 -22.16
CA ASP A 281 4.95 13.78 -20.75
C ASP A 281 4.64 12.31 -20.40
N LEU A 282 3.89 11.63 -21.26
CA LEU A 282 3.56 10.21 -21.11
C LEU A 282 4.82 9.34 -21.16
N THR A 283 5.66 9.54 -22.16
CA THR A 283 6.93 8.81 -22.33
C THR A 283 7.82 8.99 -21.10
N ASN A 284 7.96 10.23 -20.61
CA ASN A 284 8.74 10.53 -19.41
C ASN A 284 8.13 9.87 -18.17
N GLY A 285 6.80 9.93 -18.01
CA GLY A 285 6.10 9.27 -16.88
C GLY A 285 6.28 7.75 -16.85
N ILE A 286 6.30 7.11 -18.03
CA ILE A 286 6.61 5.68 -18.16
C ILE A 286 8.09 5.41 -17.85
N MET A 287 9.00 6.20 -18.36
CA MET A 287 10.45 6.04 -18.14
C MET A 287 10.86 6.29 -16.67
N ASP A 288 10.12 7.10 -15.94
CA ASP A 288 10.35 7.37 -14.51
C ASP A 288 10.06 6.16 -13.61
N VAL A 289 9.39 5.12 -14.12
CA VAL A 289 9.10 3.89 -13.37
C VAL A 289 10.13 2.81 -13.73
N PRO A 290 11.09 2.51 -12.85
CA PRO A 290 12.10 1.47 -13.11
C PRO A 290 11.47 0.07 -13.19
N ARG A 291 12.13 -0.85 -13.86
CA ARG A 291 11.73 -2.26 -13.91
C ARG A 291 12.91 -3.18 -13.56
N PRO A 292 12.78 -4.01 -12.52
CA PRO A 292 11.62 -4.12 -11.61
C PRO A 292 11.47 -2.88 -10.69
N SER A 293 10.21 -2.57 -10.31
CA SER A 293 9.90 -1.42 -9.45
C SER A 293 9.62 -1.86 -8.01
N ALA A 294 10.23 -1.18 -7.03
CA ALA A 294 9.80 -1.27 -5.65
C ALA A 294 8.52 -0.47 -5.44
N SER A 295 7.54 -1.06 -4.74
CA SER A 295 6.26 -0.39 -4.47
C SER A 295 6.46 0.91 -3.69
N LEU A 296 5.86 2.00 -4.17
CA LEU A 296 5.87 3.30 -3.49
C LEU A 296 5.24 3.24 -2.09
N GLY A 297 4.23 2.40 -1.88
CA GLY A 297 3.69 2.19 -0.53
C GLY A 297 4.73 1.66 0.44
N ARG A 298 5.64 0.77 -0.01
CA ARG A 298 6.75 0.28 0.81
C ARG A 298 7.79 1.38 1.08
N VAL A 299 8.06 2.21 0.09
CA VAL A 299 8.99 3.35 0.23
C VAL A 299 8.46 4.38 1.22
N LEU A 300 7.17 4.69 1.15
CA LEU A 300 6.50 5.66 2.03
C LEU A 300 6.22 5.11 3.45
N ALA A 301 6.21 3.79 3.64
CA ALA A 301 6.11 3.15 4.95
C ALA A 301 7.47 3.04 5.70
N LEU A 302 8.55 3.55 5.13
CA LEU A 302 9.85 3.59 5.80
C LEU A 302 9.82 4.51 7.04
N PRO A 303 10.62 4.21 8.07
CA PRO A 303 10.81 5.13 9.19
C PRO A 303 11.26 6.53 8.73
N PRO A 304 10.85 7.62 9.42
CA PRO A 304 11.05 9.01 8.96
C PRO A 304 12.50 9.36 8.61
N ASN A 305 13.48 8.86 9.38
CA ASN A 305 14.90 9.11 9.08
C ASN A 305 15.37 8.45 7.78
N ARG A 306 14.88 7.23 7.48
CA ARG A 306 15.19 6.54 6.22
C ARG A 306 14.52 7.24 5.04
N GLN A 307 13.28 7.71 5.20
CA GLN A 307 12.60 8.52 4.18
C GLN A 307 13.38 9.81 3.89
N ARG A 308 13.87 10.52 4.91
CA ARG A 308 14.67 11.74 4.73
C ARG A 308 15.98 11.47 3.99
N VAL A 309 16.69 10.39 4.34
CA VAL A 309 17.91 9.98 3.61
C VAL A 309 17.58 9.64 2.16
N LEU A 310 16.50 8.90 1.92
CA LEU A 310 16.07 8.54 0.57
C LEU A 310 15.63 9.77 -0.24
N ARG A 311 14.93 10.73 0.40
CA ARG A 311 14.52 12.00 -0.22
C ARG A 311 15.74 12.84 -0.64
N ALA A 312 16.79 12.89 0.20
CA ALA A 312 18.05 13.51 -0.15
C ALA A 312 18.78 12.77 -1.27
N LEU A 313 18.82 11.43 -1.24
CA LEU A 313 19.46 10.60 -2.27
C LEU A 313 18.86 10.84 -3.67
N VAL A 314 17.54 10.94 -3.78
CA VAL A 314 16.89 11.15 -5.10
C VAL A 314 17.08 12.56 -5.64
N GLU A 315 17.50 13.52 -4.83
CA GLU A 315 17.87 14.87 -5.26
C GLU A 315 19.31 15.00 -5.71
N LEU A 316 20.16 14.03 -5.38
CA LEU A 316 21.57 14.09 -5.75
C LEU A 316 21.73 13.99 -7.29
N PRO A 317 22.61 14.80 -7.86
CA PRO A 317 23.03 14.62 -9.25
C PRO A 317 23.76 13.27 -9.41
N GLU A 318 23.76 12.73 -10.61
CA GLU A 318 24.35 11.41 -10.92
C GLU A 318 25.83 11.30 -10.48
N ARG A 319 26.62 12.37 -10.67
CA ARG A 319 28.02 12.44 -10.26
C ARG A 319 28.25 12.15 -8.76
N ASP A 320 27.29 12.51 -7.90
CA ASP A 320 27.39 12.35 -6.44
C ASP A 320 26.83 10.99 -5.99
N ARG A 321 26.21 10.20 -6.91
CA ARG A 321 25.68 8.84 -6.67
C ARG A 321 26.60 7.71 -7.16
N GLN A 322 27.78 8.04 -7.69
CA GLN A 322 28.70 7.06 -8.30
C GLN A 322 29.29 6.05 -7.31
N SER A 323 29.23 6.33 -5.99
CA SER A 323 29.58 5.38 -4.95
C SER A 323 28.73 5.59 -3.70
N VAL A 324 28.66 4.55 -2.85
CA VAL A 324 27.98 4.67 -1.56
C VAL A 324 28.64 5.75 -0.69
N ASP A 325 29.97 5.89 -0.75
CA ASP A 325 30.70 6.90 0.03
C ASP A 325 30.41 8.30 -0.47
N SER A 326 30.49 8.52 -1.79
CA SER A 326 30.16 9.80 -2.43
C SER A 326 28.71 10.22 -2.13
N ALA A 327 27.74 9.28 -2.26
CA ALA A 327 26.35 9.55 -1.92
C ALA A 327 26.16 9.86 -0.42
N THR A 328 26.86 9.14 0.45
CA THR A 328 26.84 9.40 1.90
C THR A 328 27.33 10.79 2.23
N ASP A 329 28.49 11.20 1.69
CA ASP A 329 29.07 12.51 1.93
C ASP A 329 28.16 13.63 1.42
N ALA A 330 27.58 13.47 0.24
CA ALA A 330 26.66 14.45 -0.31
C ALA A 330 25.36 14.57 0.50
N ILE A 331 24.80 13.45 0.98
CA ILE A 331 23.58 13.42 1.82
C ILE A 331 23.85 14.10 3.17
N VAL A 332 24.97 13.81 3.83
CA VAL A 332 25.31 14.39 5.15
C VAL A 332 25.48 15.91 5.07
N ASN A 333 25.99 16.42 3.92
CA ASN A 333 26.13 17.84 3.68
C ASN A 333 24.80 18.55 3.33
N SER A 334 23.70 17.80 3.18
CA SER A 334 22.39 18.40 2.94
C SER A 334 21.85 19.07 4.22
N PRO A 335 21.33 20.30 4.15
CA PRO A 335 20.80 21.01 5.32
C PRO A 335 19.57 20.35 5.94
N ARG A 336 18.93 19.39 5.26
CA ARG A 336 17.77 18.66 5.74
C ARG A 336 18.13 17.41 6.56
N ILE A 337 19.42 17.07 6.65
CA ILE A 337 19.91 15.84 7.29
C ILE A 337 20.73 16.19 8.53
N ASP A 338 20.23 15.75 9.66
CA ASP A 338 20.94 15.81 10.95
C ASP A 338 21.26 14.38 11.41
N LEU A 339 22.14 13.70 10.65
CA LEU A 339 22.57 12.32 10.88
C LEU A 339 24.07 12.20 10.61
N SER A 340 24.76 11.34 11.39
CA SER A 340 26.16 11.04 11.14
C SER A 340 26.37 10.26 9.83
N ALA A 341 27.55 10.41 9.23
CA ALA A 341 27.92 9.67 8.02
C ALA A 341 27.79 8.14 8.19
N GLY A 342 28.17 7.61 9.35
CA GLY A 342 28.01 6.20 9.67
C GLY A 342 26.53 5.74 9.67
N THR A 343 25.63 6.59 10.16
CA THR A 343 24.18 6.30 10.15
C THR A 343 23.61 6.36 8.74
N VAL A 344 23.95 7.39 7.96
CA VAL A 344 23.50 7.52 6.57
C VAL A 344 24.00 6.35 5.75
N LYS A 345 25.27 6.00 5.84
CA LYS A 345 25.87 4.87 5.13
C LYS A 345 25.17 3.54 5.47
N ARG A 346 24.89 3.30 6.75
CA ARG A 346 24.13 2.13 7.18
C ARG A 346 22.73 2.10 6.55
N PHE A 347 22.01 3.24 6.56
CA PHE A 347 20.67 3.30 5.94
C PHE A 347 20.71 3.04 4.44
N VAL A 348 21.72 3.53 3.71
CA VAL A 348 21.89 3.21 2.28
C VAL A 348 22.08 1.71 2.06
N TYR A 349 22.84 1.02 2.91
CA TYR A 349 22.98 -0.44 2.84
C TYR A 349 21.67 -1.17 3.18
N GLU A 350 20.97 -0.77 4.22
CA GLU A 350 19.67 -1.34 4.60
C GLU A 350 18.62 -1.14 3.48
N LEU A 351 18.61 0.03 2.83
CA LEU A 351 17.75 0.29 1.68
C LEU A 351 18.10 -0.57 0.47
N ALA A 352 19.39 -0.89 0.29
CA ALA A 352 19.84 -1.78 -0.78
C ALA A 352 19.47 -3.26 -0.49
N GLU A 353 19.64 -3.72 0.75
CA GLU A 353 19.21 -5.05 1.17
C GLU A 353 17.69 -5.22 1.04
N ALA A 354 16.96 -4.15 1.34
CA ALA A 354 15.52 -4.10 1.14
C ALA A 354 15.10 -3.98 -0.34
N GLY A 355 16.01 -3.85 -1.31
CA GLY A 355 15.68 -3.69 -2.74
C GLY A 355 14.95 -2.39 -3.08
N ILE A 356 15.07 -1.36 -2.25
CA ILE A 356 14.53 -0.01 -2.50
C ILE A 356 15.52 0.80 -3.34
N VAL A 357 16.81 0.57 -3.14
CA VAL A 357 17.87 1.06 -4.01
C VAL A 357 18.71 -0.12 -4.49
N GLU A 358 19.35 0.01 -5.64
CA GLU A 358 20.27 -0.97 -6.17
C GLU A 358 21.70 -0.41 -6.16
N ARG A 359 22.67 -1.30 -5.95
CA ARG A 359 24.08 -0.97 -6.05
C ARG A 359 24.64 -1.53 -7.35
N VAL A 360 24.57 -0.73 -8.39
CA VAL A 360 25.10 -1.08 -9.72
C VAL A 360 26.62 -0.97 -9.72
N ARG A 361 27.30 -2.06 -10.05
CA ARG A 361 28.76 -2.06 -10.21
C ARG A 361 29.10 -1.62 -11.61
N GLU A 362 29.98 -0.63 -11.75
CA GLU A 362 30.58 -0.33 -13.04
C GLU A 362 31.70 -1.35 -13.31
N ASP A 363 31.70 -1.92 -14.52
CA ASP A 363 32.81 -2.75 -14.98
C ASP A 363 34.06 -1.87 -15.13
N SER A 364 34.93 -1.87 -14.13
CA SER A 364 36.17 -1.11 -14.18
C SER A 364 37.14 -1.82 -15.10
N THR A 365 37.42 -1.23 -16.24
CA THR A 365 38.40 -1.75 -17.22
C THR A 365 39.87 -1.52 -16.84
N ASN A 366 40.18 -0.72 -15.79
CA ASN A 366 41.58 -0.38 -15.46
C ASN A 366 41.74 0.04 -13.97
N GLY A 367 41.72 -0.88 -13.00
CA GLY A 367 42.03 -0.50 -11.62
C GLY A 367 42.26 -1.68 -10.67
N HIS A 368 43.32 -1.62 -9.85
CA HIS A 368 43.53 -2.50 -8.72
C HIS A 368 42.66 -2.03 -7.55
N GLY A 369 41.52 -2.66 -7.32
CA GLY A 369 40.59 -2.37 -6.23
C GLY A 369 39.17 -2.84 -6.51
N ARG A 370 38.33 -2.92 -5.48
CA ARG A 370 36.89 -3.22 -5.65
C ARG A 370 36.24 -2.00 -6.35
N PRO A 371 35.59 -2.22 -7.51
CA PRO A 371 34.96 -1.11 -8.23
C PRO A 371 33.90 -0.43 -7.33
N PRO A 372 33.77 0.90 -7.44
CA PRO A 372 32.69 1.61 -6.73
C PRO A 372 31.34 1.13 -7.21
N SER A 373 30.35 1.15 -6.33
CA SER A 373 28.99 0.78 -6.68
C SER A 373 28.11 2.03 -6.69
N ARG A 374 27.57 2.37 -7.85
CA ARG A 374 26.59 3.44 -8.02
C ARG A 374 25.31 3.08 -7.29
N VAL A 375 24.65 4.05 -6.65
CA VAL A 375 23.40 3.86 -5.91
C VAL A 375 22.26 4.37 -6.76
N GLU A 376 21.37 3.47 -7.18
CA GLU A 376 20.21 3.78 -8.01
C GLU A 376 18.90 3.45 -7.30
N PRO A 377 17.93 4.37 -7.26
CA PRO A 377 16.58 4.09 -6.75
C PRO A 377 15.86 3.08 -7.66
N CYS A 378 15.20 2.07 -7.03
CA CYS A 378 14.39 1.06 -7.73
C CYS A 378 12.89 1.39 -7.70
N PHE A 379 12.50 2.65 -7.70
CA PHE A 379 11.10 3.10 -7.64
C PHE A 379 10.94 4.42 -8.41
N ALA A 380 9.70 4.80 -8.71
CA ALA A 380 9.37 6.05 -9.41
C ALA A 380 9.72 7.26 -8.55
N THR A 381 10.93 7.80 -8.72
CA THR A 381 11.52 8.84 -7.85
C THR A 381 10.76 10.16 -7.91
N ARG A 382 10.23 10.54 -9.10
CA ARG A 382 9.42 11.73 -9.27
C ARG A 382 8.11 11.63 -8.49
N VAL A 383 7.44 10.50 -8.59
CA VAL A 383 6.19 10.22 -7.85
C VAL A 383 6.45 10.24 -6.35
N PHE A 384 7.52 9.57 -5.89
CA PHE A 384 7.91 9.58 -4.48
C PHE A 384 8.15 10.99 -3.95
N ARG A 385 8.93 11.82 -4.67
CA ARG A 385 9.19 13.21 -4.25
C ARG A 385 7.89 13.97 -4.06
N ARG A 386 7.00 13.92 -5.05
CA ARG A 386 5.74 14.65 -4.99
C ARG A 386 4.84 14.18 -3.87
N LEU A 387 4.71 12.86 -3.68
CA LEU A 387 3.90 12.28 -2.58
C LEU A 387 4.48 12.61 -1.21
N HIS A 388 5.80 12.52 -1.05
CA HIS A 388 6.49 12.89 0.19
C HIS A 388 6.27 14.37 0.53
N ASP A 389 6.44 15.27 -0.44
CA ASP A 389 6.27 16.72 -0.25
C ASP A 389 4.81 17.05 0.12
N LEU A 390 3.82 16.39 -0.50
CA LEU A 390 2.41 16.52 -0.15
C LEU A 390 2.11 16.07 1.30
N GLN A 391 2.72 14.95 1.74
CA GLN A 391 2.57 14.47 3.13
C GLN A 391 3.17 15.41 4.16
N GLN A 392 4.25 16.13 3.82
CA GLN A 392 4.86 17.13 4.69
C GLN A 392 4.14 18.49 4.66
N GLY A 393 3.11 18.66 3.83
CA GLY A 393 2.40 19.92 3.64
C GLY A 393 3.17 20.94 2.82
N GLU A 394 4.25 20.54 2.17
CA GLU A 394 5.01 21.34 1.20
C GLU A 394 4.25 21.35 -0.14
N ARG A 395 3.66 22.51 -0.50
CA ARG A 395 2.90 22.70 -1.76
C ARG A 395 3.78 23.21 -2.89
#